data_1ced7a50ea2e98acfe1e65d04f8e8707
#
_entry.id   1ced7a50ea2e98acfe1e65d04f8e8707
#
_cell.length_a   1.000
_cell.length_b   1.000
_cell.length_c   1.000
_cell.angle_alpha   90.00
_cell.angle_beta   90.00
_cell.angle_gamma   90.00
#
_symmetry.space_group_name_H-M   'P 1'
#
loop_
_entity.id
_entity.type
_entity.pdbx_description
1 polymer ?
#
loop_
_entity_poly.entity_id
_entity_poly.type
_entity_poly.pdbx_seq_one_letter_code
_entity_poly.pdbx_strand_id
1 'polypeptide(L)'
;MITVIELNTIEELSTLLYEQKEDKKIGRFRSACLYRGLPNESYSLVTSLKRNCKAKQHELEKSILRNFTKYAAIEDSELKNSIWRQLIIGQHHGLPTRLLDWSYSPMMALHFAT
;
A
#
# COMPACT_ATOMS: atom_id res chain seq x y z
N MET A 1 8.54 -5.65 -18.34
CA MET A 1 8.52 -7.12 -18.16
C MET A 1 8.21 -7.41 -16.70
N ILE A 2 7.29 -8.31 -16.44
CA ILE A 2 6.97 -8.77 -15.08
C ILE A 2 7.63 -10.15 -14.90
N THR A 3 8.45 -10.30 -13.87
CA THR A 3 9.03 -11.59 -13.49
C THR A 3 8.19 -12.19 -12.37
N VAL A 4 7.72 -13.41 -12.57
CA VAL A 4 6.98 -14.17 -11.55
C VAL A 4 7.93 -15.18 -10.94
N ILE A 5 8.03 -15.19 -9.61
CA ILE A 5 8.84 -16.13 -8.84
C ILE A 5 7.93 -16.82 -7.83
N GLU A 6 7.78 -18.12 -7.96
CA GLU A 6 7.07 -18.93 -6.98
C GLU A 6 8.02 -19.36 -5.88
N LEU A 7 7.60 -19.18 -4.64
CA LEU A 7 8.37 -19.52 -3.45
C LEU A 7 7.58 -20.52 -2.61
N ASN A 8 8.23 -21.57 -2.21
CA ASN A 8 7.60 -22.67 -1.46
C ASN A 8 8.06 -22.74 0.00
N THR A 9 9.14 -22.07 0.34
CA THR A 9 9.72 -22.09 1.68
C THR A 9 10.01 -20.68 2.20
N ILE A 10 10.09 -20.56 3.53
CA ILE A 10 10.49 -19.29 4.18
C ILE A 10 11.95 -18.97 3.87
N GLU A 11 12.80 -19.98 3.72
CA GLU A 11 14.21 -19.82 3.38
C GLU A 11 14.37 -19.19 1.99
N GLU A 12 13.60 -19.65 0.99
CA GLU A 12 13.58 -19.07 -0.35
C GLU A 12 13.11 -17.62 -0.34
N LEU A 13 12.05 -17.33 0.41
CA LEU A 13 11.57 -15.97 0.60
C LEU A 13 12.61 -15.08 1.25
N SER A 14 13.23 -15.56 2.32
CA SER A 14 14.28 -14.84 3.04
C SER A 14 15.47 -14.54 2.12
N THR A 15 15.93 -15.51 1.35
CA THR A 15 17.02 -15.33 0.39
C THR A 15 16.67 -14.27 -0.65
N LEU A 16 15.48 -14.34 -1.24
CA LEU A 16 15.03 -13.37 -2.25
C LEU A 16 14.94 -11.94 -1.69
N LEU A 17 14.40 -11.78 -0.49
CA LEU A 17 14.22 -10.47 0.13
C LEU A 17 15.54 -9.84 0.61
N TYR A 18 16.52 -10.67 0.98
CA TYR A 18 17.80 -10.22 1.51
C TYR A 18 18.97 -10.36 0.52
N GLU A 19 18.73 -10.68 -0.73
CA GLU A 19 19.68 -10.50 -1.83
C GLU A 19 19.94 -9.01 -2.09
N GLN A 20 20.54 -8.35 -1.12
CA GLN A 20 20.79 -6.91 -1.15
C GLN A 20 22.23 -6.63 -1.52
N LYS A 21 22.43 -5.65 -2.38
CA LYS A 21 23.77 -5.16 -2.68
C LYS A 21 24.28 -4.31 -1.50
N GLU A 22 25.48 -4.60 -1.05
CA GLU A 22 26.18 -3.80 -0.06
C GLU A 22 26.44 -2.39 -0.60
N ASP A 23 25.97 -1.37 0.11
CA ASP A 23 26.38 -0.01 -0.15
C ASP A 23 27.72 0.24 0.57
N LYS A 24 28.80 0.18 -0.18
CA LYS A 24 30.18 0.33 0.34
C LYS A 24 30.43 1.68 1.03
N LYS A 25 29.66 2.73 0.69
CA LYS A 25 29.84 4.07 1.29
C LYS A 25 29.37 4.13 2.74
N ILE A 26 28.34 3.36 3.07
CA ILE A 26 27.73 3.37 4.41
C ILE A 26 27.89 2.04 5.15
N GLY A 27 28.52 1.04 4.53
CA GLY A 27 28.72 -0.29 5.12
C GLY A 27 27.42 -1.01 5.47
N ARG A 28 26.34 -0.76 4.73
CA ARG A 28 25.02 -1.36 4.96
C ARG A 28 24.47 -1.95 3.68
N PHE A 29 23.71 -3.02 3.82
CA PHE A 29 22.92 -3.57 2.73
C PHE A 29 21.68 -2.71 2.49
N ARG A 30 21.48 -2.25 1.27
CA ARG A 30 20.32 -1.48 0.86
C ARG A 30 19.66 -2.10 -0.38
N SER A 31 18.37 -2.34 -0.28
CA SER A 31 17.56 -2.64 -1.45
C SER A 31 17.12 -1.33 -2.12
N ALA A 32 17.23 -1.27 -3.46
CA ALA A 32 16.65 -0.20 -4.25
C ALA A 32 15.15 -0.44 -4.57
N CYS A 33 14.60 -1.55 -4.09
CA CYS A 33 13.23 -1.95 -4.37
C CYS A 33 12.23 -1.31 -3.41
N LEU A 34 11.03 -1.08 -3.93
CA LEU A 34 9.83 -0.82 -3.13
C LEU A 34 9.00 -2.10 -3.09
N TYR A 35 8.41 -2.38 -1.94
CA TYR A 35 7.66 -3.59 -1.68
C TYR A 35 6.20 -3.28 -1.41
N ARG A 36 5.32 -4.15 -1.89
CA ARG A 36 3.90 -4.12 -1.61
C ARG A 36 3.38 -5.53 -1.42
N GLY A 37 2.72 -5.79 -0.29
CA GLY A 37 2.03 -7.04 -0.02
C GLY A 37 0.58 -7.01 -0.51
N LEU A 38 0.12 -8.12 -1.05
CA LEU A 38 -1.28 -8.34 -1.41
C LEU A 38 -1.73 -9.66 -0.76
N PRO A 39 -2.86 -9.67 -0.04
CA PRO A 39 -3.29 -10.85 0.71
C PRO A 39 -3.90 -11.95 -0.16
N ASN A 40 -4.07 -11.70 -1.44
CA ASN A 40 -4.67 -12.66 -2.38
C ASN A 40 -3.95 -12.60 -3.73
N GLU A 41 -3.51 -13.75 -4.22
CA GLU A 41 -2.81 -13.88 -5.49
C GLU A 41 -3.65 -13.43 -6.71
N SER A 42 -4.99 -13.53 -6.59
CA SER A 42 -5.91 -13.09 -7.65
C SER A 42 -6.02 -11.56 -7.76
N TYR A 43 -5.48 -10.82 -6.79
CA TYR A 43 -5.53 -9.37 -6.82
C TYR A 43 -4.50 -8.81 -7.79
N SER A 44 -4.97 -8.07 -8.79
CA SER A 44 -4.10 -7.26 -9.63
C SER A 44 -3.61 -6.01 -8.89
N LEU A 45 -2.53 -5.40 -9.39
CA LEU A 45 -1.97 -4.16 -8.84
C LEU A 45 -2.89 -2.97 -9.19
N VAL A 46 -3.99 -2.86 -8.48
CA VAL A 46 -4.96 -1.77 -8.59
C VAL A 46 -5.32 -1.23 -7.22
N THR A 47 -5.78 0.02 -7.19
CA THR A 47 -6.22 0.65 -5.94
C THR A 47 -7.46 -0.04 -5.37
N SER A 48 -7.67 0.05 -4.06
CA SER A 48 -8.87 -0.46 -3.41
C SER A 48 -10.15 0.21 -3.95
N LEU A 49 -10.08 1.49 -4.27
CA LEU A 49 -11.16 2.21 -4.92
C LEU A 49 -11.57 1.56 -6.25
N LYS A 50 -10.60 1.29 -7.13
CA LYS A 50 -10.85 0.64 -8.41
C LYS A 50 -11.39 -0.78 -8.24
N ARG A 51 -10.84 -1.55 -7.30
CA ARG A 51 -11.26 -2.92 -7.02
C ARG A 51 -12.71 -2.97 -6.53
N ASN A 52 -13.10 -2.07 -5.63
CA ASN A 52 -14.42 -2.09 -5.00
C ASN A 52 -15.49 -1.35 -5.83
N CYS A 53 -15.13 -0.26 -6.49
CA CYS A 53 -16.08 0.61 -7.18
C CYS A 53 -16.10 0.41 -8.70
N LYS A 54 -15.10 -0.28 -9.26
CA LYS A 54 -14.99 -0.58 -10.70
C LYS A 54 -15.21 0.67 -11.58
N ALA A 55 -16.17 0.61 -12.52
CA ALA A 55 -16.48 1.72 -13.42
C ALA A 55 -17.01 2.98 -12.70
N LYS A 56 -17.60 2.82 -11.52
CA LYS A 56 -18.17 3.92 -10.73
C LYS A 56 -17.16 4.63 -9.81
N GLN A 57 -15.88 4.28 -9.88
CA GLN A 57 -14.84 4.82 -8.99
C GLN A 57 -14.80 6.35 -8.94
N HIS A 58 -14.95 7.03 -10.09
CA HIS A 58 -14.89 8.49 -10.18
C HIS A 58 -16.09 9.18 -9.53
N GLU A 59 -17.26 8.57 -9.63
CA GLU A 59 -18.48 9.09 -9.04
C GLU A 59 -18.49 8.91 -7.52
N LEU A 60 -18.11 7.72 -7.07
CA LEU A 60 -18.19 7.33 -5.67
C LEU A 60 -17.07 7.91 -4.82
N GLU A 61 -15.88 8.17 -5.40
CA GLU A 61 -14.72 8.65 -4.65
C GLU A 61 -15.01 9.92 -3.85
N LYS A 62 -15.61 10.93 -4.49
CA LYS A 62 -15.96 12.19 -3.83
C LYS A 62 -16.95 11.99 -2.68
N SER A 63 -17.93 11.13 -2.89
CA SER A 63 -18.93 10.82 -1.87
C SER A 63 -18.35 10.06 -0.69
N ILE A 64 -17.47 9.09 -0.96
CA ILE A 64 -16.76 8.30 0.06
C ILE A 64 -15.88 9.21 0.92
N LEU A 65 -15.06 10.06 0.31
CA LEU A 65 -14.20 11.00 1.03
C LEU A 65 -14.99 12.03 1.82
N ARG A 66 -16.05 12.59 1.23
CA ARG A 66 -16.90 13.56 1.91
C ARG A 66 -17.56 12.97 3.15
N ASN A 67 -18.11 11.78 3.04
CA ASN A 67 -18.76 11.11 4.16
C ASN A 67 -17.74 10.76 5.26
N PHE A 68 -16.61 10.23 4.89
CA PHE A 68 -15.52 9.96 5.83
C PHE A 68 -15.06 11.23 6.56
N THR A 69 -14.79 12.30 5.82
CA THR A 69 -14.31 13.57 6.38
C THR A 69 -15.35 14.20 7.32
N LYS A 70 -16.62 14.07 7.00
CA LYS A 70 -17.70 14.59 7.84
C LYS A 70 -17.65 14.04 9.27
N TYR A 71 -17.40 12.76 9.41
CA TYR A 71 -17.35 12.09 10.71
C TYR A 71 -15.96 12.16 11.36
N ALA A 72 -14.90 11.95 10.58
CA ALA A 72 -13.53 11.95 11.10
C ALA A 72 -13.03 13.34 11.52
N ALA A 73 -13.59 14.41 10.95
CA ALA A 73 -13.21 15.79 11.32
C ALA A 73 -13.63 16.18 12.75
N ILE A 74 -14.43 15.37 13.42
CA ILE A 74 -14.75 15.54 14.84
C ILE A 74 -13.50 15.30 15.68
N GLU A 75 -12.67 14.31 15.30
CA GLU A 75 -11.45 13.93 15.99
C GLU A 75 -10.21 14.66 15.44
N ASP A 76 -10.20 15.00 14.18
CA ASP A 76 -9.10 15.69 13.48
C ASP A 76 -9.63 16.90 12.70
N SER A 77 -9.57 18.07 13.34
CA SER A 77 -10.04 19.33 12.74
C SER A 77 -9.26 19.75 11.48
N GLU A 78 -7.98 19.34 11.38
CA GLU A 78 -7.12 19.64 10.23
C GLU A 78 -7.45 18.78 9.01
N LEU A 79 -8.25 17.73 9.17
CA LEU A 79 -8.60 16.81 8.10
C LEU A 79 -9.26 17.51 6.91
N LYS A 80 -10.09 18.53 7.18
CA LYS A 80 -10.79 19.30 6.14
C LYS A 80 -9.87 20.13 5.27
N ASN A 81 -8.69 20.47 5.76
CA ASN A 81 -7.77 21.40 5.10
C ASN A 81 -6.88 20.75 4.04
N SER A 82 -6.80 19.41 4.01
CA SER A 82 -5.91 18.70 3.09
C SER A 82 -6.55 17.44 2.53
N ILE A 83 -6.68 17.38 1.21
CA ILE A 83 -7.14 16.19 0.51
C ILE A 83 -6.18 15.00 0.73
N TRP A 84 -4.89 15.26 0.77
CA TRP A 84 -3.88 14.23 1.04
C TRP A 84 -4.04 13.63 2.44
N ARG A 85 -4.29 14.47 3.43
CA ARG A 85 -4.55 14.00 4.80
C ARG A 85 -5.81 13.14 4.86
N GLN A 86 -6.87 13.54 4.17
CA GLN A 86 -8.10 12.73 4.06
C GLN A 86 -7.85 11.36 3.43
N LEU A 87 -7.09 11.32 2.33
CA LEU A 87 -6.75 10.08 1.65
C LEU A 87 -5.88 9.16 2.51
N ILE A 88 -4.84 9.69 3.13
CA ILE A 88 -3.89 8.91 3.95
C ILE A 88 -4.58 8.35 5.18
N ILE A 89 -5.30 9.18 5.92
CA ILE A 89 -6.01 8.75 7.12
C ILE A 89 -7.17 7.81 6.76
N GLY A 90 -7.91 8.11 5.68
CA GLY A 90 -8.95 7.23 5.18
C GLY A 90 -8.39 5.86 4.80
N GLN A 91 -7.29 5.80 4.07
CA GLN A 91 -6.60 4.56 3.71
C GLN A 91 -6.19 3.76 4.95
N HIS A 92 -5.64 4.43 5.96
CA HIS A 92 -5.26 3.81 7.23
C HIS A 92 -6.46 3.15 7.95
N HIS A 93 -7.63 3.74 7.84
CA HIS A 93 -8.88 3.21 8.40
C HIS A 93 -9.66 2.27 7.45
N GLY A 94 -9.04 1.84 6.35
CA GLY A 94 -9.65 0.88 5.42
C GLY A 94 -10.61 1.48 4.40
N LEU A 95 -10.67 2.81 4.29
CA LEU A 95 -11.47 3.46 3.27
C LEU A 95 -10.95 3.13 1.86
N PRO A 96 -11.80 2.78 0.90
CA PRO A 96 -11.36 2.65 -0.48
C PRO A 96 -10.83 3.97 -1.03
N THR A 97 -9.57 4.01 -1.42
CA THR A 97 -8.92 5.20 -1.94
C THR A 97 -8.16 4.92 -3.24
N ARG A 98 -7.74 6.02 -3.89
CA ARG A 98 -6.86 5.97 -5.07
C ARG A 98 -5.39 5.73 -4.74
N LEU A 99 -5.04 5.51 -3.48
CA LEU A 99 -3.66 5.31 -3.06
C LEU A 99 -3.26 3.83 -3.12
N LEU A 100 -1.99 3.60 -3.41
CA LEU A 100 -1.31 2.32 -3.25
C LEU A 100 -0.17 2.50 -2.26
N ASP A 101 -0.21 1.73 -1.18
CA ASP A 101 0.84 1.76 -0.16
C ASP A 101 2.06 0.96 -0.61
N TRP A 102 3.21 1.56 -0.48
CA TRP A 102 4.50 0.97 -0.77
C TRP A 102 5.43 1.13 0.43
N SER A 103 6.33 0.19 0.62
CA SER A 103 7.30 0.21 1.70
C SER A 103 8.70 -0.08 1.21
N TYR A 104 9.70 0.54 1.82
CA TYR A 104 11.11 0.14 1.67
C TYR A 104 11.43 -1.13 2.46
N SER A 105 10.57 -1.53 3.38
CA SER A 105 10.76 -2.73 4.20
C SER A 105 10.02 -3.92 3.59
N PRO A 106 10.73 -5.00 3.19
CA PRO A 106 10.09 -6.22 2.73
C PRO A 106 9.22 -6.88 3.81
N MET A 107 9.60 -6.76 5.08
CA MET A 107 8.83 -7.31 6.21
C MET A 107 7.49 -6.61 6.39
N MET A 108 7.43 -5.29 6.17
CA MET A 108 6.16 -4.56 6.19
C MET A 108 5.25 -5.00 5.04
N ALA A 109 5.80 -5.21 3.86
CA ALA A 109 5.02 -5.74 2.73
C ALA A 109 4.52 -7.16 3.01
N LEU A 110 5.36 -8.00 3.61
CA LEU A 110 4.98 -9.37 4.00
C LEU A 110 3.83 -9.35 5.02
N HIS A 111 3.87 -8.45 6.01
CA HIS A 111 2.77 -8.28 6.97
C HIS A 111 1.43 -7.99 6.28
N PHE A 112 1.42 -7.16 5.25
CA PHE A 112 0.20 -6.88 4.47
C PHE A 112 -0.21 -8.02 3.53
N ALA A 113 0.68 -8.95 3.24
CA ALA A 113 0.39 -10.13 2.43
C ALA A 113 -0.19 -11.30 3.25
N THR A 114 -0.04 -11.27 4.54
CA THR A 114 -0.54 -12.28 5.49
C THR A 114 -1.81 -11.84 6.19
#